data_f10bb858b28f333d7d5f385359c2e0cc
#
_entry.id   f10bb858b28f333d7d5f385359c2e0cc
#
_cell.length_a   1.000
_cell.length_b   1.000
_cell.length_c   1.000
_cell.angle_alpha   90.00
_cell.angle_beta   90.00
_cell.angle_gamma   90.00
#
_symmetry.space_group_name_H-M   'P 1'
#
loop_
_entity.id
_entity.type
_entity.pdbx_description
1 polymer ?
#
loop_
_entity_poly.entity_id
_entity_poly.type
_entity_poly.pdbx_seq_one_letter_code
_entity_poly.pdbx_strand_id
1 'polypeptide(L)'
;MVNTAIVGCNGKMGCFVAQAVQSREDCNVLFGVDAFGESNYDFDVFKTFDEATETPDVIIDFSNPAALDGMLSYAVDNKVPCVICTTGFSKDQIAKIEDAAKTIPVFYSGNRSLGINLLIELSKEAAKILGNQFDIEI
;
A
#
# COMPACT_ATOMS: atom_id res chain seq x y z
N MET A 1 12.27 1.65 -16.86
CA MET A 1 10.86 1.25 -16.62
C MET A 1 10.82 0.62 -15.24
N VAL A 2 9.91 1.03 -14.37
CA VAL A 2 9.77 0.50 -13.00
C VAL A 2 8.75 -0.63 -13.03
N ASN A 3 9.16 -1.83 -12.63
CA ASN A 3 8.30 -3.00 -12.54
C ASN A 3 7.64 -3.07 -11.16
N THR A 4 6.33 -3.09 -11.12
CA THR A 4 5.55 -3.07 -9.87
C THR A 4 4.85 -4.40 -9.65
N ALA A 5 4.78 -4.86 -8.39
CA ALA A 5 3.82 -5.86 -7.96
C ALA A 5 2.68 -5.18 -7.20
N ILE A 6 1.44 -5.58 -7.47
CA ILE A 6 0.25 -5.00 -6.84
C ILE A 6 -0.44 -6.04 -5.96
N VAL A 7 -0.48 -5.79 -4.64
CA VAL A 7 -1.19 -6.67 -3.69
C VAL A 7 -2.62 -6.17 -3.51
N GLY A 8 -3.59 -7.09 -3.62
CA GLY A 8 -5.01 -6.76 -3.64
C GLY A 8 -5.47 -6.19 -4.99
N CYS A 9 -4.84 -6.62 -6.09
CA CYS A 9 -5.09 -6.09 -7.44
C CYS A 9 -6.54 -6.26 -7.91
N ASN A 10 -7.25 -7.28 -7.46
CA ASN A 10 -8.67 -7.51 -7.80
C ASN A 10 -9.63 -6.66 -6.96
N GLY A 11 -9.13 -6.02 -5.90
CA GLY A 11 -9.91 -5.10 -5.08
C GLY A 11 -10.21 -3.79 -5.81
N LYS A 12 -11.21 -3.05 -5.32
CA LYS A 12 -11.64 -1.79 -5.94
C LYS A 12 -10.48 -0.80 -6.15
N MET A 13 -9.64 -0.59 -5.14
CA MET A 13 -8.48 0.31 -5.26
C MET A 13 -7.35 -0.30 -6.07
N GLY A 14 -7.11 -1.62 -5.91
CA GLY A 14 -6.10 -2.33 -6.68
C GLY A 14 -6.30 -2.23 -8.19
N CYS A 15 -7.56 -2.35 -8.67
CA CYS A 15 -7.91 -2.14 -10.08
C CYS A 15 -7.52 -0.73 -10.56
N PHE A 16 -7.82 0.32 -9.79
CA PHE A 16 -7.45 1.68 -10.15
C PHE A 16 -5.93 1.90 -10.18
N VAL A 17 -5.22 1.28 -9.23
CA VAL A 17 -3.75 1.33 -9.20
C VAL A 17 -3.16 0.63 -10.40
N ALA A 18 -3.65 -0.56 -10.75
CA ALA A 18 -3.21 -1.28 -11.95
C ALA A 18 -3.39 -0.44 -13.22
N GLN A 19 -4.57 0.15 -13.40
CA GLN A 19 -4.85 1.05 -14.53
C GLN A 19 -3.93 2.29 -14.54
N ALA A 20 -3.70 2.89 -13.37
CA ALA A 20 -2.82 4.05 -13.26
C ALA A 20 -1.37 3.72 -13.62
N VAL A 21 -0.86 2.56 -13.19
CA VAL A 21 0.48 2.07 -13.56
C VAL A 21 0.56 1.80 -15.06
N GLN A 22 -0.42 1.07 -15.62
CA GLN A 22 -0.45 0.74 -17.05
C GLN A 22 -0.60 1.97 -17.96
N SER A 23 -1.16 3.08 -17.47
CA SER A 23 -1.28 4.33 -18.23
C SER A 23 0.04 5.11 -18.36
N ARG A 24 1.11 4.67 -17.67
CA ARG A 24 2.41 5.33 -17.65
C ARG A 24 3.39 4.61 -18.56
N GLU A 25 4.19 5.37 -19.30
CA GLU A 25 5.25 4.83 -20.17
C GLU A 25 6.51 4.38 -19.39
N ASP A 26 6.68 4.88 -18.17
CA ASP A 26 7.86 4.64 -17.33
C ASP A 26 7.65 3.52 -16.28
N CYS A 27 6.43 2.97 -16.17
CA CYS A 27 6.05 1.93 -15.24
C CYS A 27 5.41 0.73 -15.94
N ASN A 28 5.48 -0.43 -15.28
CA ASN A 28 4.85 -1.67 -15.72
C ASN A 28 4.31 -2.43 -14.51
N VAL A 29 3.17 -3.13 -14.66
CA VAL A 29 2.73 -4.13 -13.69
C VAL A 29 3.36 -5.46 -14.07
N LEU A 30 4.29 -5.93 -13.25
CA LEU A 30 4.97 -7.20 -13.46
C LEU A 30 4.04 -8.37 -13.14
N PHE A 31 3.38 -8.30 -11.98
CA PHE A 31 2.35 -9.26 -11.55
C PHE A 31 1.46 -8.65 -10.45
N GLY A 32 0.33 -9.31 -10.21
CA GLY A 32 -0.54 -9.06 -9.08
C GLY A 32 -0.48 -10.18 -8.04
N VAL A 33 -0.83 -9.87 -6.80
CA VAL A 33 -1.07 -10.86 -5.75
C VAL A 33 -2.45 -10.62 -5.15
N ASP A 34 -3.33 -11.63 -5.23
CA ASP A 34 -4.67 -11.55 -4.69
C ASP A 34 -5.18 -12.92 -4.26
N ALA A 35 -5.80 -13.02 -3.10
CA ALA A 35 -6.29 -14.29 -2.56
C ALA A 35 -7.29 -15.03 -3.47
N PHE A 36 -7.97 -14.30 -4.34
CA PHE A 36 -8.91 -14.89 -5.32
C PHE A 36 -8.24 -15.41 -6.59
N GLY A 37 -6.97 -15.01 -6.87
CA GLY A 37 -6.09 -15.64 -7.86
C GLY A 37 -6.49 -15.56 -9.34
N GLU A 38 -7.68 -15.09 -9.68
CA GLU A 38 -8.15 -14.98 -11.08
C GLU A 38 -8.38 -13.51 -11.45
N SER A 39 -8.00 -13.13 -12.66
CA SER A 39 -8.22 -11.77 -13.15
C SER A 39 -8.31 -11.72 -14.69
N ASN A 40 -8.85 -10.61 -15.19
CA ASN A 40 -8.88 -10.26 -16.60
C ASN A 40 -7.78 -9.25 -16.98
N TYR A 41 -6.63 -9.31 -16.30
CA TYR A 41 -5.47 -8.46 -16.60
C TYR A 41 -4.57 -9.09 -17.66
N ASP A 42 -3.76 -8.26 -18.32
CA ASP A 42 -2.72 -8.70 -19.25
C ASP A 42 -1.44 -9.16 -18.51
N PHE A 43 -1.45 -9.16 -17.17
CA PHE A 43 -0.38 -9.64 -16.31
C PHE A 43 -0.87 -10.79 -15.41
N ASP A 44 0.05 -11.63 -14.97
CA ASP A 44 -0.26 -12.76 -14.09
C ASP A 44 -0.72 -12.30 -12.71
N VAL A 45 -1.70 -13.01 -12.13
CA VAL A 45 -2.14 -12.81 -10.75
C VAL A 45 -2.00 -14.10 -9.96
N PHE A 46 -1.14 -14.03 -8.95
CA PHE A 46 -0.84 -15.14 -8.05
C PHE A 46 -1.66 -15.07 -6.77
N LYS A 47 -1.87 -16.19 -6.11
CA LYS A 47 -2.51 -16.23 -4.79
C LYS A 47 -1.57 -15.84 -3.67
N THR A 48 -0.29 -16.16 -3.84
CA THR A 48 0.78 -15.86 -2.89
C THR A 48 2.04 -15.43 -3.62
N PHE A 49 2.96 -14.80 -2.93
CA PHE A 49 4.26 -14.42 -3.49
C PHE A 49 5.16 -15.62 -3.83
N ASP A 50 4.93 -16.79 -3.23
CA ASP A 50 5.71 -18.01 -3.50
C ASP A 50 5.57 -18.51 -4.94
N GLU A 51 4.50 -18.09 -5.62
CA GLU A 51 4.24 -18.44 -7.03
C GLU A 51 4.96 -17.50 -8.00
N ALA A 52 5.46 -16.35 -7.52
CA ALA A 52 6.12 -15.36 -8.38
C ALA A 52 7.54 -15.82 -8.75
N THR A 53 7.84 -15.78 -10.03
CA THR A 53 9.15 -16.17 -10.58
C THR A 53 10.07 -14.98 -10.86
N GLU A 54 9.53 -13.77 -10.86
CA GLU A 54 10.24 -12.52 -11.14
C GLU A 54 10.19 -11.61 -9.93
N THR A 55 11.22 -10.76 -9.78
CA THR A 55 11.31 -9.82 -8.66
C THR A 55 10.94 -8.42 -9.13
N PRO A 56 9.94 -7.75 -8.53
CA PRO A 56 9.56 -6.39 -8.88
C PRO A 56 10.53 -5.37 -8.27
N ASP A 57 10.54 -4.17 -8.83
CA ASP A 57 11.30 -3.03 -8.27
C ASP A 57 10.61 -2.41 -7.05
N VAL A 58 9.28 -2.59 -6.93
CA VAL A 58 8.48 -2.10 -5.81
C VAL A 58 7.17 -2.88 -5.66
N ILE A 59 6.72 -3.06 -4.41
CA ILE A 59 5.40 -3.61 -4.08
C ILE A 59 4.47 -2.46 -3.68
N ILE A 60 3.26 -2.44 -4.26
CA ILE A 60 2.19 -1.50 -3.92
C ILE A 60 1.03 -2.31 -3.31
N ASP A 61 0.69 -2.06 -2.04
CA ASP A 61 -0.30 -2.82 -1.31
C ASP A 61 -1.59 -2.02 -1.06
N PHE A 62 -2.70 -2.52 -1.61
CA PHE A 62 -4.07 -2.10 -1.35
C PHE A 62 -4.97 -3.30 -0.99
N SER A 63 -4.47 -4.18 -0.15
CA SER A 63 -5.12 -5.44 0.22
C SER A 63 -5.85 -5.36 1.58
N ASN A 64 -5.59 -6.31 2.41
CA ASN A 64 -6.10 -6.38 3.78
C ASN A 64 -4.98 -6.83 4.75
N PRO A 65 -5.17 -6.66 6.08
CA PRO A 65 -4.13 -6.97 7.06
C PRO A 65 -3.64 -8.43 7.06
N ALA A 66 -4.43 -9.38 6.54
CA ALA A 66 -4.03 -10.78 6.50
C ALA A 66 -2.90 -11.05 5.46
N ALA A 67 -2.76 -10.21 4.45
CA ALA A 67 -1.71 -10.36 3.44
C ALA A 67 -0.33 -9.87 3.92
N LEU A 68 -0.27 -9.13 5.04
CA LEU A 68 0.93 -8.42 5.46
C LEU A 68 2.14 -9.33 5.66
N ASP A 69 1.97 -10.44 6.39
CA ASP A 69 3.10 -11.28 6.79
C ASP A 69 3.79 -11.91 5.57
N GLY A 70 3.02 -12.44 4.62
CA GLY A 70 3.58 -13.01 3.38
C GLY A 70 4.25 -11.94 2.51
N MET A 71 3.62 -10.76 2.40
CA MET A 71 4.19 -9.63 1.66
C MET A 71 5.51 -9.16 2.26
N LEU A 72 5.57 -8.95 3.57
CA LEU A 72 6.79 -8.46 4.22
C LEU A 72 7.91 -9.49 4.17
N SER A 73 7.61 -10.79 4.35
CA SER A 73 8.61 -11.85 4.20
C SER A 73 9.25 -11.81 2.82
N TYR A 74 8.43 -11.83 1.77
CA TYR A 74 8.93 -11.75 0.41
C TYR A 74 9.74 -10.47 0.15
N ALA A 75 9.23 -9.33 0.60
CA ALA A 75 9.87 -8.04 0.37
C ALA A 75 11.25 -7.93 1.04
N VAL A 76 11.37 -8.41 2.29
CA VAL A 76 12.64 -8.40 3.03
C VAL A 76 13.65 -9.37 2.42
N ASP A 77 13.23 -10.59 2.07
CA ASP A 77 14.09 -11.63 1.50
C ASP A 77 14.65 -11.19 0.13
N ASN A 78 13.83 -10.52 -0.68
CA ASN A 78 14.21 -10.05 -2.02
C ASN A 78 14.68 -8.58 -2.05
N LYS A 79 14.72 -7.88 -0.91
CA LYS A 79 15.10 -6.48 -0.77
C LYS A 79 14.25 -5.51 -1.61
N VAL A 80 12.96 -5.79 -1.72
CA VAL A 80 12.00 -5.00 -2.51
C VAL A 80 11.37 -3.91 -1.65
N PRO A 81 11.41 -2.64 -2.05
CA PRO A 81 10.69 -1.55 -1.40
C PRO A 81 9.18 -1.77 -1.37
N CYS A 82 8.50 -1.29 -0.30
CA CYS A 82 7.07 -1.42 -0.14
C CYS A 82 6.36 -0.07 0.01
N VAL A 83 5.23 0.08 -0.68
CA VAL A 83 4.27 1.17 -0.52
C VAL A 83 2.99 0.59 0.04
N ILE A 84 2.82 0.65 1.36
CA ILE A 84 1.71 0.03 2.10
C ILE A 84 0.58 1.04 2.29
N CYS A 85 -0.58 0.74 1.69
CA CYS A 85 -1.79 1.57 1.72
C CYS A 85 -2.95 0.89 2.44
N THR A 86 -2.80 -0.37 2.78
CA THR A 86 -3.77 -1.13 3.57
C THR A 86 -3.97 -0.48 4.94
N THR A 87 -5.21 -0.46 5.42
CA THR A 87 -5.61 0.11 6.70
C THR A 87 -6.06 -0.98 7.68
N GLY A 88 -6.18 -0.63 8.96
CA GLY A 88 -6.72 -1.53 9.97
C GLY A 88 -5.73 -2.52 10.56
N PHE A 89 -4.44 -2.27 10.45
CA PHE A 89 -3.40 -3.07 11.09
C PHE A 89 -3.48 -2.99 12.62
N SER A 90 -3.23 -4.12 13.27
CA SER A 90 -3.00 -4.20 14.70
C SER A 90 -1.65 -3.55 15.08
N LYS A 91 -1.46 -3.28 16.37
CA LYS A 91 -0.17 -2.76 16.88
C LYS A 91 1.00 -3.71 16.57
N ASP A 92 0.78 -5.01 16.65
CA ASP A 92 1.81 -6.02 16.35
C ASP A 92 2.17 -6.02 14.85
N GLN A 93 1.19 -5.82 13.97
CA GLN A 93 1.42 -5.69 12.54
C GLN A 93 2.18 -4.41 12.19
N ILE A 94 1.85 -3.30 12.84
CA ILE A 94 2.61 -2.04 12.69
C ILE A 94 4.06 -2.23 13.13
N ALA A 95 4.31 -2.92 14.26
CA ALA A 95 5.67 -3.23 14.70
C ALA A 95 6.45 -4.06 13.67
N LYS A 96 5.80 -5.00 12.97
CA LYS A 96 6.43 -5.76 11.88
C LYS A 96 6.78 -4.87 10.68
N ILE A 97 5.94 -3.91 10.34
CA ILE A 97 6.21 -2.92 9.28
C ILE A 97 7.44 -2.07 9.66
N GLU A 98 7.50 -1.61 10.92
CA GLU A 98 8.64 -0.84 11.43
C GLU A 98 9.94 -1.66 11.46
N ASP A 99 9.84 -2.96 11.75
CA ASP A 99 11.00 -3.86 11.72
C ASP A 99 11.49 -4.09 10.28
N ALA A 100 10.60 -4.36 9.34
CA ALA A 100 10.93 -4.48 7.92
C ALA A 100 11.57 -3.20 7.37
N ALA A 101 11.13 -2.02 7.83
CA ALA A 101 11.68 -0.72 7.45
C ALA A 101 13.16 -0.50 7.85
N LYS A 102 13.72 -1.34 8.71
CA LYS A 102 15.16 -1.35 9.03
C LYS A 102 16.00 -2.00 7.92
N THR A 103 15.36 -2.82 7.08
CA THR A 103 16.03 -3.63 6.04
C THR A 103 15.73 -3.13 4.63
N ILE A 104 14.49 -2.71 4.38
CA ILE A 104 14.01 -2.24 3.08
C ILE A 104 13.35 -0.86 3.21
N PRO A 105 13.31 -0.05 2.14
CA PRO A 105 12.51 1.17 2.11
C PRO A 105 11.01 0.83 2.24
N VAL A 106 10.34 1.39 3.24
CA VAL A 106 8.90 1.23 3.45
C VAL A 106 8.24 2.60 3.54
N PHE A 107 7.24 2.81 2.71
CA PHE A 107 6.32 3.92 2.86
C PHE A 107 4.96 3.37 3.33
N TYR A 108 4.56 3.70 4.56
CA TYR A 108 3.27 3.31 5.12
C TYR A 108 2.40 4.54 5.38
N SER A 109 1.19 4.55 4.85
CA SER A 109 0.19 5.57 5.12
C SER A 109 -1.22 5.02 4.92
N GLY A 110 -2.00 5.03 5.97
CA GLY A 110 -3.42 4.62 5.94
C GLY A 110 -4.36 5.65 5.31
N ASN A 111 -3.89 6.88 5.09
CA ASN A 111 -4.70 7.92 4.46
C ASN A 111 -3.90 8.69 3.40
N ARG A 112 -4.41 8.65 2.16
CA ARG A 112 -3.82 9.36 1.01
C ARG A 112 -4.80 10.31 0.35
N SER A 113 -5.94 10.56 0.99
CA SER A 113 -6.91 11.52 0.49
C SER A 113 -6.37 12.94 0.65
N LEU A 114 -6.21 13.66 -0.46
CA LEU A 114 -5.87 15.08 -0.45
C LEU A 114 -6.91 15.89 0.35
N GLY A 115 -8.19 15.56 0.21
CA GLY A 115 -9.28 16.22 0.93
C GLY A 115 -9.19 16.00 2.44
N ILE A 116 -8.90 14.78 2.88
CA ILE A 116 -8.73 14.49 4.32
C ILE A 116 -7.49 15.20 4.88
N ASN A 117 -6.37 15.20 4.15
CA ASN A 117 -5.18 15.91 4.60
C ASN A 117 -5.41 17.42 4.70
N LEU A 118 -6.12 18.01 3.73
CA LEU A 118 -6.54 19.40 3.80
C LEU A 118 -7.43 19.66 5.02
N LEU A 119 -8.41 18.79 5.28
CA LEU A 119 -9.29 18.91 6.43
C LEU A 119 -8.53 18.87 7.75
N ILE A 120 -7.54 17.97 7.87
CA ILE A 120 -6.66 17.88 9.03
C ILE A 120 -5.89 19.21 9.25
N GLU A 121 -5.31 19.76 8.19
CA GLU A 121 -4.55 21.01 8.30
C GLU A 121 -5.45 22.19 8.65
N LEU A 122 -6.62 22.30 8.05
CA LEU A 122 -7.61 23.34 8.39
C LEU A 122 -8.09 23.21 9.85
N SER A 123 -8.32 21.98 10.34
CA SER A 123 -8.72 21.73 11.72
C SER A 123 -7.61 22.12 12.71
N LYS A 124 -6.36 21.83 12.40
CA LYS A 124 -5.21 22.25 13.22
C LYS A 124 -5.09 23.77 13.28
N GLU A 125 -5.26 24.45 12.17
CA GLU A 125 -5.18 25.91 12.10
C GLU A 125 -6.34 26.56 12.86
N ALA A 126 -7.56 26.05 12.69
CA ALA A 126 -8.73 26.49 13.48
C ALA A 126 -8.49 26.32 14.98
N ALA A 127 -7.99 25.17 15.42
CA ALA A 127 -7.69 24.91 16.83
C ALA A 127 -6.65 25.87 17.41
N LYS A 128 -5.62 26.24 16.65
CA LYS A 128 -4.62 27.22 17.07
C LYS A 128 -5.23 28.62 17.27
N ILE A 129 -6.09 29.06 16.34
CA ILE A 129 -6.71 30.39 16.37
C ILE A 129 -7.72 30.50 17.47
N LEU A 130 -8.57 29.47 17.62
CA LEU A 130 -9.68 29.49 18.63
C LEU A 130 -9.18 29.22 20.04
N GLY A 131 -8.06 28.52 20.20
CA GLY A 131 -7.45 28.22 21.50
C GLY A 131 -8.36 27.40 22.44
N ASN A 132 -8.09 27.50 23.73
CA ASN A 132 -8.76 26.68 24.75
C ASN A 132 -10.19 27.16 25.12
N GLN A 133 -10.77 28.12 24.39
CA GLN A 133 -12.11 28.64 24.65
C GLN A 133 -13.19 27.87 23.84
N PHE A 134 -12.79 26.93 23.01
CA PHE A 134 -13.68 26.14 22.16
C PHE A 134 -13.37 24.67 22.33
N ASP A 135 -14.41 23.85 22.41
CA ASP A 135 -14.29 22.40 22.38
C ASP A 135 -14.29 21.91 20.94
N ILE A 136 -13.53 20.84 20.69
CA ILE A 136 -13.46 20.17 19.38
C ILE A 136 -14.11 18.82 19.54
N GLU A 137 -15.19 18.58 18.81
CA GLU A 137 -15.89 17.30 18.73
C GLU A 137 -15.72 16.70 17.32
N ILE A 138 -15.37 15.40 17.25
CA ILE A 138 -15.20 14.65 16.00
C ILE A 138 -16.04 13.38 16.04
#